data_14a288361159dcd45acfd00c9e38cb92
#
_entry.id   14a288361159dcd45acfd00c9e38cb92
#
_cell.length_a   1.000
_cell.length_b   1.000
_cell.length_c   1.000
_cell.angle_alpha   90.00
_cell.angle_beta   90.00
_cell.angle_gamma   90.00
#
_symmetry.space_group_name_H-M   'P 1'
#
loop_
_entity.id
_entity.type
_entity.pdbx_description
1 polymer ?
#
loop_
_entity_poly.entity_id
_entity_poly.type
_entity_poly.pdbx_seq_one_letter_code
_entity_poly.pdbx_strand_id
1 'polypeptide(L)'
;TGHYSYNILGFLINQGLPTYVINPLHTNLYRKSMSLRKTKTDRVDAKTIATMLMSNVDLKSYTDTAYHNEELKSLTRYRFDKVRERAQLKQSVSRLVTILFPELEKLVPTLHMSSIYALLIEFPGAKQITEAHLTHLKSLLKDASKGRYGRDMATEIRDAAKHSIGSVMPAKSLELRHTIRLIRELDSEIEDIEAAIEAIMEELQSPITTIPGMGFRMGAMILAEIGDFARFDSPDKILAYAGMSPSTYQSGQLDNCYSHMEKRGSRYLRYALYNATKYVCHWDESFAVYLAKKRAEGKHYNVALSHATKKLVRTIYAMEKSGQPYQSAS
;
A
#
# COMPACT_ATOMS: atom_id res chain seq x y z
N THR A 1 9.39 11.18 -15.56
CA THR A 1 10.76 11.40 -15.20
C THR A 1 11.37 10.15 -14.58
N GLY A 2 10.99 9.55 -13.53
CA GLY A 2 11.60 8.35 -12.96
C GLY A 2 12.85 8.68 -12.14
N HIS A 3 13.59 7.62 -11.69
CA HIS A 3 14.75 7.76 -10.79
C HIS A 3 15.93 8.59 -11.35
N TYR A 4 16.07 8.68 -12.66
CA TYR A 4 17.14 9.49 -13.30
C TYR A 4 17.02 11.01 -13.04
N SER A 5 15.85 11.51 -12.63
CA SER A 5 15.65 12.93 -12.39
C SER A 5 16.03 13.40 -10.99
N TYR A 6 16.24 12.52 -10.02
CA TYR A 6 16.46 12.91 -8.61
C TYR A 6 17.69 13.80 -8.45
N ASN A 7 18.84 13.36 -8.93
CA ASN A 7 20.09 14.10 -8.74
C ASN A 7 20.08 15.46 -9.45
N ILE A 8 19.55 15.52 -10.69
CA ILE A 8 19.46 16.77 -11.43
C ILE A 8 18.43 17.71 -10.82
N LEU A 9 17.31 17.19 -10.30
CA LEU A 9 16.30 17.98 -9.62
C LEU A 9 16.86 18.64 -8.36
N GLY A 10 17.54 17.87 -7.50
CA GLY A 10 18.20 18.39 -6.32
C GLY A 10 19.27 19.42 -6.66
N PHE A 11 20.09 19.18 -7.68
CA PHE A 11 21.08 20.14 -8.14
C PHE A 11 20.44 21.47 -8.60
N LEU A 12 19.39 21.42 -9.42
CA LEU A 12 18.72 22.62 -9.94
C LEU A 12 18.06 23.44 -8.83
N ILE A 13 17.45 22.77 -7.85
CA ILE A 13 16.84 23.42 -6.67
C ILE A 13 17.92 24.10 -5.83
N ASN A 14 19.02 23.40 -5.54
CA ASN A 14 20.13 23.94 -4.75
C ASN A 14 20.82 25.15 -5.42
N GLN A 15 20.73 25.24 -6.75
CA GLN A 15 21.19 26.41 -7.51
C GLN A 15 20.16 27.55 -7.58
N GLY A 16 19.00 27.42 -6.93
CA GLY A 16 17.93 28.41 -6.95
C GLY A 16 17.28 28.60 -8.33
N LEU A 17 17.41 27.63 -9.22
CA LEU A 17 16.86 27.71 -10.56
C LEU A 17 15.36 27.36 -10.58
N PRO A 18 14.49 28.16 -11.26
CA PRO A 18 13.08 27.81 -11.41
C PRO A 18 12.94 26.47 -12.11
N THR A 19 12.49 25.47 -11.38
CA THR A 19 12.43 24.08 -11.85
C THR A 19 10.98 23.60 -11.91
N TYR A 20 10.63 22.92 -13.01
CA TYR A 20 9.28 22.41 -13.24
C TYR A 20 9.31 20.89 -13.45
N VAL A 21 8.58 20.15 -12.62
CA VAL A 21 8.43 18.70 -12.76
C VAL A 21 7.13 18.40 -13.51
N ILE A 22 7.26 17.98 -14.76
CA ILE A 22 6.13 17.74 -15.66
C ILE A 22 5.89 16.23 -15.79
N ASN A 23 4.62 15.82 -15.66
CA ASN A 23 4.26 14.44 -15.91
C ASN A 23 4.53 14.06 -17.39
N PRO A 24 5.27 12.97 -17.66
CA PRO A 24 5.54 12.52 -19.04
C PRO A 24 4.30 12.29 -19.89
N LEU A 25 3.16 12.04 -19.27
CA LEU A 25 1.88 11.93 -19.99
C LEU A 25 1.47 13.24 -20.62
N HIS A 26 1.66 14.38 -19.92
CA HIS A 26 1.35 15.71 -20.43
C HIS A 26 2.27 16.09 -21.59
N THR A 27 3.57 15.83 -21.47
CA THR A 27 4.50 16.10 -22.59
C THR A 27 4.20 15.24 -23.82
N ASN A 28 3.77 13.99 -23.63
CA ASN A 28 3.36 13.12 -24.73
C ASN A 28 2.05 13.60 -25.41
N LEU A 29 1.06 14.03 -24.62
CA LEU A 29 -0.19 14.58 -25.15
C LEU A 29 0.07 15.89 -25.88
N TYR A 30 0.88 16.78 -25.31
CA TYR A 30 1.26 18.04 -25.94
C TYR A 30 2.01 17.80 -27.27
N ARG A 31 2.95 16.86 -27.31
CA ARG A 31 3.62 16.46 -28.57
C ARG A 31 2.60 15.98 -29.62
N LYS A 32 1.63 15.16 -29.24
CA LYS A 32 0.58 14.66 -30.14
C LYS A 32 -0.35 15.77 -30.66
N SER A 33 -0.58 16.83 -29.87
CA SER A 33 -1.36 17.99 -30.33
C SER A 33 -0.60 18.85 -31.33
N MET A 34 0.74 18.87 -31.28
CA MET A 34 1.58 19.65 -32.19
C MET A 34 1.79 19.00 -33.56
N SER A 35 1.73 17.65 -33.63
CA SER A 35 1.99 16.97 -34.91
C SER A 35 1.35 15.58 -34.93
N LEU A 36 0.77 15.21 -36.05
CA LEU A 36 0.25 13.87 -36.32
C LEU A 36 1.37 12.87 -36.64
N ARG A 37 2.63 13.31 -36.82
CA ARG A 37 3.76 12.44 -37.09
C ARG A 37 4.14 11.67 -35.82
N LYS A 38 4.37 10.37 -35.96
CA LYS A 38 4.79 9.48 -34.86
C LYS A 38 6.29 9.54 -34.56
N THR A 39 6.99 10.63 -34.89
CA THR A 39 8.43 10.76 -34.68
C THR A 39 8.70 11.02 -33.20
N LYS A 40 9.56 10.20 -32.60
CA LYS A 40 10.06 10.36 -31.23
C LYS A 40 11.58 10.27 -31.25
N THR A 41 12.24 11.37 -30.94
CA THR A 41 13.69 11.48 -30.72
C THR A 41 13.94 12.45 -29.57
N ASP A 42 15.09 12.37 -28.92
CA ASP A 42 15.45 13.27 -27.82
C ASP A 42 15.39 14.76 -28.26
N ARG A 43 15.78 15.06 -29.49
CA ARG A 43 15.66 16.41 -30.06
C ARG A 43 14.21 16.90 -30.18
N VAL A 44 13.31 16.02 -30.58
CA VAL A 44 11.85 16.32 -30.67
C VAL A 44 11.29 16.49 -29.27
N ASP A 45 11.66 15.63 -28.33
CA ASP A 45 11.19 15.72 -26.95
C ASP A 45 11.71 16.99 -26.26
N ALA A 46 12.98 17.35 -26.42
CA ALA A 46 13.55 18.61 -25.91
C ALA A 46 12.84 19.85 -26.50
N LYS A 47 12.60 19.88 -27.81
CA LYS A 47 11.84 20.95 -28.46
C LYS A 47 10.41 21.03 -27.95
N THR A 48 9.75 19.89 -27.75
CA THR A 48 8.38 19.83 -27.21
C THR A 48 8.32 20.41 -25.80
N ILE A 49 9.27 20.05 -24.92
CA ILE A 49 9.35 20.57 -23.56
C ILE A 49 9.61 22.09 -23.58
N ALA A 50 10.54 22.56 -24.38
CA ALA A 50 10.85 23.99 -24.51
C ALA A 50 9.62 24.79 -25.00
N THR A 51 8.93 24.29 -26.04
CA THR A 51 7.73 24.94 -26.55
C THR A 51 6.58 24.92 -25.53
N MET A 52 6.43 23.85 -24.77
CA MET A 52 5.45 23.74 -23.70
C MET A 52 5.72 24.76 -22.57
N LEU A 53 6.98 24.95 -22.18
CA LEU A 53 7.36 25.99 -21.21
C LEU A 53 7.07 27.41 -21.72
N MET A 54 7.29 27.66 -23.02
CA MET A 54 7.07 28.98 -23.65
C MET A 54 5.59 29.27 -23.89
N SER A 55 4.71 28.28 -23.93
CA SER A 55 3.28 28.44 -24.31
C SER A 55 2.37 28.89 -23.16
N ASN A 56 2.93 29.44 -22.07
CA ASN A 56 2.16 29.91 -20.90
C ASN A 56 1.16 28.85 -20.32
N VAL A 57 1.48 27.58 -20.42
CA VAL A 57 0.76 26.57 -19.69
C VAL A 57 0.94 26.88 -18.20
N ASP A 58 -0.12 26.85 -17.43
CA ASP A 58 -0.12 27.14 -15.99
C ASP A 58 0.69 26.06 -15.24
N LEU A 59 2.01 26.19 -15.30
CA LEU A 59 2.98 25.29 -14.68
C LEU A 59 3.39 25.88 -13.34
N LYS A 60 3.14 25.15 -12.27
CA LYS A 60 3.63 25.51 -10.93
C LYS A 60 5.09 25.06 -10.77
N SER A 61 5.96 25.97 -10.32
CA SER A 61 7.35 25.63 -10.03
C SER A 61 7.43 24.63 -8.87
N TYR A 62 8.42 23.76 -8.93
CA TYR A 62 8.71 22.83 -7.85
C TYR A 62 9.42 23.59 -6.72
N THR A 63 8.86 23.57 -5.52
CA THR A 63 9.42 24.26 -4.34
C THR A 63 10.11 23.29 -3.39
N ASP A 64 11.07 23.79 -2.62
CA ASP A 64 11.97 23.01 -1.77
C ASP A 64 11.31 22.39 -0.51
N THR A 65 10.05 22.70 -0.22
CA THR A 65 9.27 22.05 0.86
C THR A 65 9.12 20.54 0.68
N ALA A 66 9.75 19.99 -0.35
CA ALA A 66 9.57 18.62 -0.80
C ALA A 66 10.61 17.62 -0.26
N TYR A 67 11.69 18.05 0.45
CA TYR A 67 12.75 17.09 0.84
C TYR A 67 12.23 16.03 1.82
N HIS A 68 11.56 16.44 2.89
CA HIS A 68 10.95 15.48 3.83
C HIS A 68 9.83 14.66 3.17
N ASN A 69 9.09 15.25 2.24
CA ASN A 69 8.04 14.54 1.51
C ASN A 69 8.59 13.50 0.54
N GLU A 70 9.74 13.75 -0.12
CA GLU A 70 10.35 12.77 -1.03
C GLU A 70 11.00 11.61 -0.26
N GLU A 71 11.60 11.85 0.91
CA GLU A 71 12.12 10.79 1.76
C GLU A 71 10.98 9.93 2.32
N LEU A 72 9.95 10.55 2.90
CA LEU A 72 8.76 9.85 3.38
C LEU A 72 8.09 9.07 2.25
N LYS A 73 8.04 9.62 1.05
CA LYS A 73 7.50 8.96 -0.14
C LYS A 73 8.34 7.77 -0.59
N SER A 74 9.65 7.88 -0.52
CA SER A 74 10.55 6.77 -0.79
C SER A 74 10.34 5.64 0.20
N LEU A 75 10.32 5.93 1.50
CA LEU A 75 10.11 4.96 2.57
C LEU A 75 8.73 4.29 2.50
N THR A 76 7.66 5.06 2.31
CA THR A 76 6.30 4.51 2.25
C THR A 76 6.08 3.62 1.03
N ARG A 77 6.69 3.94 -0.12
CA ARG A 77 6.67 3.10 -1.32
C ARG A 77 7.52 1.85 -1.13
N TYR A 78 8.72 1.98 -0.55
CA TYR A 78 9.58 0.86 -0.25
C TYR A 78 8.90 -0.11 0.70
N ARG A 79 8.29 0.40 1.79
CA ARG A 79 7.46 -0.40 2.67
C ARG A 79 6.32 -1.13 1.93
N PHE A 80 5.61 -0.43 1.05
CA PHE A 80 4.53 -1.03 0.26
C PHE A 80 5.02 -2.21 -0.57
N ASP A 81 6.15 -2.06 -1.23
CA ASP A 81 6.72 -3.12 -2.08
C ASP A 81 7.19 -4.31 -1.22
N LYS A 82 7.84 -4.08 -0.05
CA LYS A 82 8.25 -5.12 0.90
C LYS A 82 7.05 -5.88 1.49
N VAL A 83 5.99 -5.19 1.88
CA VAL A 83 4.74 -5.83 2.35
C VAL A 83 4.10 -6.69 1.26
N ARG A 84 4.15 -6.25 0.02
CA ARG A 84 3.65 -7.02 -1.12
C ARG A 84 4.49 -8.27 -1.39
N GLU A 85 5.82 -8.14 -1.35
CA GLU A 85 6.76 -9.26 -1.48
C GLU A 85 6.52 -10.31 -0.38
N ARG A 86 6.41 -9.86 0.86
CA ARG A 86 6.06 -10.72 2.00
C ARG A 86 4.73 -11.46 1.79
N ALA A 87 3.70 -10.79 1.26
CA ALA A 87 2.42 -11.40 0.97
C ALA A 87 2.53 -12.52 -0.08
N GLN A 88 3.36 -12.35 -1.10
CA GLN A 88 3.64 -13.37 -2.11
C GLN A 88 4.36 -14.59 -1.51
N LEU A 89 5.34 -14.36 -0.63
CA LEU A 89 6.02 -15.45 0.09
C LEU A 89 5.07 -16.20 1.04
N LYS A 90 4.16 -15.50 1.72
CA LYS A 90 3.11 -16.15 2.53
C LYS A 90 2.22 -17.08 1.69
N GLN A 91 1.81 -16.65 0.50
CA GLN A 91 1.08 -17.52 -0.42
C GLN A 91 1.92 -18.76 -0.84
N SER A 92 3.24 -18.59 -1.02
CA SER A 92 4.13 -19.70 -1.31
C SER A 92 4.22 -20.68 -0.15
N VAL A 93 4.27 -20.20 1.10
CA VAL A 93 4.22 -21.07 2.30
C VAL A 93 2.93 -21.89 2.31
N SER A 94 1.77 -21.27 2.12
CA SER A 94 0.48 -21.99 2.10
C SER A 94 0.48 -23.09 1.03
N ARG A 95 0.95 -22.80 -0.17
CA ARG A 95 1.08 -23.80 -1.25
C ARG A 95 2.02 -24.95 -0.88
N LEU A 96 3.17 -24.66 -0.24
CA LEU A 96 4.14 -25.67 0.15
C LEU A 96 3.60 -26.55 1.30
N VAL A 97 2.88 -25.96 2.24
CA VAL A 97 2.22 -26.70 3.34
C VAL A 97 1.13 -27.62 2.78
N THR A 98 0.36 -27.17 1.79
CA THR A 98 -0.63 -28.05 1.13
C THR A 98 0.01 -29.31 0.50
N ILE A 99 1.28 -29.23 0.08
CA ILE A 99 2.02 -30.39 -0.45
C ILE A 99 2.58 -31.27 0.66
N LEU A 100 3.17 -30.66 1.70
CA LEU A 100 3.98 -31.36 2.73
C LEU A 100 3.19 -31.80 3.94
N PHE A 101 2.15 -31.06 4.33
CA PHE A 101 1.27 -31.32 5.47
C PHE A 101 -0.06 -30.56 5.35
N PRO A 102 -0.98 -30.97 4.46
CA PRO A 102 -2.22 -30.24 4.16
C PRO A 102 -3.16 -30.09 5.35
N GLU A 103 -3.14 -31.05 6.29
CA GLU A 103 -4.02 -31.02 7.47
C GLU A 103 -3.68 -29.90 8.44
N LEU A 104 -2.44 -29.40 8.45
CA LEU A 104 -1.98 -28.37 9.37
C LEU A 104 -2.81 -27.07 9.28
N GLU A 105 -3.24 -26.70 8.09
CA GLU A 105 -4.04 -25.47 7.88
C GLU A 105 -5.37 -25.48 8.63
N LYS A 106 -5.93 -26.68 8.85
CA LYS A 106 -7.21 -26.85 9.56
C LYS A 106 -7.07 -26.82 11.08
N LEU A 107 -5.87 -27.10 11.59
CA LEU A 107 -5.58 -27.20 13.02
C LEU A 107 -5.25 -25.84 13.64
N VAL A 108 -4.87 -24.86 12.84
CA VAL A 108 -4.38 -23.56 13.33
C VAL A 108 -5.16 -22.41 12.73
N PRO A 109 -5.33 -21.31 13.47
CA PRO A 109 -6.05 -20.14 12.96
C PRO A 109 -5.43 -19.55 11.69
N THR A 110 -4.10 -19.65 11.57
CA THR A 110 -3.33 -19.27 10.39
C THR A 110 -1.96 -19.92 10.39
N LEU A 111 -1.45 -20.27 9.20
CA LEU A 111 -0.10 -20.79 9.02
C LEU A 111 1.00 -19.74 9.30
N HIS A 112 0.63 -18.46 9.34
CA HIS A 112 1.58 -17.34 9.39
C HIS A 112 1.86 -16.83 10.80
N MET A 113 1.85 -17.72 11.78
CA MET A 113 2.21 -17.44 13.17
C MET A 113 3.67 -17.83 13.44
N SER A 114 4.33 -17.09 14.34
CA SER A 114 5.73 -17.35 14.72
C SER A 114 5.95 -18.79 15.19
N SER A 115 5.00 -19.36 15.94
CA SER A 115 5.05 -20.74 16.43
C SER A 115 4.96 -21.78 15.31
N ILE A 116 4.11 -21.54 14.31
CA ILE A 116 3.98 -22.42 13.15
C ILE A 116 5.20 -22.30 12.25
N TYR A 117 5.73 -21.10 12.06
CA TYR A 117 6.99 -20.92 11.35
C TYR A 117 8.18 -21.61 12.06
N ALA A 118 8.25 -21.57 13.40
CA ALA A 118 9.25 -22.30 14.15
C ALA A 118 9.12 -23.81 13.91
N LEU A 119 7.90 -24.34 14.00
CA LEU A 119 7.60 -25.74 13.72
C LEU A 119 8.04 -26.14 12.31
N LEU A 120 7.64 -25.38 11.27
CA LEU A 120 7.90 -25.71 9.87
C LEU A 120 9.38 -25.52 9.46
N ILE A 121 10.14 -24.68 10.15
CA ILE A 121 11.59 -24.56 9.95
C ILE A 121 12.28 -25.83 10.42
N GLU A 122 11.87 -26.36 11.55
CA GLU A 122 12.50 -27.55 12.12
C GLU A 122 11.95 -28.83 11.51
N PHE A 123 10.63 -28.93 11.40
CA PHE A 123 9.88 -30.08 10.89
C PHE A 123 9.00 -29.68 9.71
N PRO A 124 9.53 -29.56 8.49
CA PRO A 124 8.82 -28.98 7.35
C PRO A 124 7.69 -29.84 6.76
N GLY A 125 7.53 -31.08 7.22
CA GLY A 125 6.49 -31.97 6.71
C GLY A 125 5.96 -32.95 7.75
N ALA A 126 4.85 -33.60 7.46
CA ALA A 126 4.15 -34.51 8.37
C ALA A 126 5.03 -35.67 8.88
N LYS A 127 5.87 -36.23 8.01
CA LYS A 127 6.76 -37.33 8.40
C LYS A 127 7.71 -36.91 9.50
N GLN A 128 8.41 -35.79 9.39
CA GLN A 128 9.35 -35.30 10.40
C GLN A 128 8.65 -34.98 11.72
N ILE A 129 7.42 -34.44 11.67
CA ILE A 129 6.61 -34.17 12.88
C ILE A 129 6.23 -35.48 13.57
N THR A 130 5.89 -36.51 12.81
CA THR A 130 5.55 -37.83 13.38
C THR A 130 6.73 -38.47 14.07
N GLU A 131 7.94 -38.35 13.55
CA GLU A 131 9.18 -38.90 14.07
C GLU A 131 9.72 -38.08 15.25
N ALA A 132 9.28 -36.84 15.42
CA ALA A 132 9.74 -35.97 16.50
C ALA A 132 9.24 -36.39 17.88
N HIS A 133 10.05 -36.16 18.93
CA HIS A 133 9.62 -36.35 20.30
C HIS A 133 8.55 -35.33 20.72
N LEU A 134 7.46 -35.79 21.33
CA LEU A 134 6.35 -34.92 21.74
C LEU A 134 6.80 -33.83 22.73
N THR A 135 7.75 -34.13 23.62
CA THR A 135 8.32 -33.12 24.53
C THR A 135 9.03 -32.01 23.80
N HIS A 136 9.72 -32.30 22.70
CA HIS A 136 10.40 -31.30 21.88
C HIS A 136 9.40 -30.45 21.09
N LEU A 137 8.41 -31.08 20.45
CA LEU A 137 7.32 -30.34 19.77
C LEU A 137 6.58 -29.39 20.73
N LYS A 138 6.29 -29.87 21.96
CA LYS A 138 5.68 -29.06 23.03
C LYS A 138 6.54 -27.85 23.39
N SER A 139 7.84 -28.08 23.67
CA SER A 139 8.74 -26.97 24.03
C SER A 139 8.84 -25.95 22.92
N LEU A 140 9.08 -26.38 21.68
CA LEU A 140 9.18 -25.54 20.51
C LEU A 140 7.93 -24.66 20.31
N LEU A 141 6.75 -25.26 20.36
CA LEU A 141 5.49 -24.52 20.20
C LEU A 141 5.23 -23.59 21.39
N LYS A 142 5.51 -24.03 22.63
CA LYS A 142 5.34 -23.21 23.82
C LYS A 142 6.23 -21.97 23.79
N ASP A 143 7.51 -22.15 23.49
CA ASP A 143 8.49 -21.06 23.46
C ASP A 143 8.17 -20.07 22.37
N ALA A 144 7.89 -20.53 21.14
CA ALA A 144 7.58 -19.68 20.00
C ALA A 144 6.19 -19.01 20.07
N SER A 145 5.27 -19.54 20.89
CA SER A 145 3.93 -18.95 21.11
C SER A 145 3.82 -18.13 22.40
N LYS A 146 4.92 -17.93 23.13
CA LYS A 146 4.92 -17.29 24.46
C LYS A 146 3.96 -17.96 25.43
N GLY A 147 3.94 -19.30 25.42
CA GLY A 147 3.11 -20.11 26.30
C GLY A 147 1.69 -20.40 25.85
N ARG A 148 1.23 -19.83 24.72
CA ARG A 148 -0.13 -20.00 24.22
C ARG A 148 -0.43 -21.42 23.75
N TYR A 149 0.53 -22.10 23.13
CA TYR A 149 0.42 -23.46 22.64
C TYR A 149 1.23 -24.41 23.54
N GLY A 150 0.59 -25.45 24.00
CA GLY A 150 1.17 -26.42 24.90
C GLY A 150 1.14 -27.85 24.38
N ARG A 151 0.96 -28.80 25.33
CA ARG A 151 0.95 -30.23 25.02
C ARG A 151 -0.20 -30.63 24.11
N ASP A 152 -1.38 -30.05 24.32
CA ASP A 152 -2.58 -30.41 23.55
C ASP A 152 -2.42 -30.12 22.07
N MET A 153 -2.01 -28.91 21.73
CA MET A 153 -1.71 -28.54 20.35
C MET A 153 -0.60 -29.39 19.72
N ALA A 154 0.48 -29.66 20.48
CA ALA A 154 1.56 -30.52 20.00
C ALA A 154 1.08 -31.96 19.72
N THR A 155 0.20 -32.50 20.58
CA THR A 155 -0.40 -33.83 20.41
C THR A 155 -1.32 -33.84 19.17
N GLU A 156 -2.19 -32.86 19.05
CA GLU A 156 -3.13 -32.72 17.92
C GLU A 156 -2.40 -32.64 16.58
N ILE A 157 -1.38 -31.78 16.49
CA ILE A 157 -0.54 -31.66 15.28
C ILE A 157 0.16 -32.98 14.95
N ARG A 158 0.73 -33.66 15.97
CA ARG A 158 1.43 -34.93 15.78
C ARG A 158 0.49 -36.05 15.35
N ASP A 159 -0.70 -36.12 15.92
CA ASP A 159 -1.69 -37.14 15.57
C ASP A 159 -2.25 -36.90 14.15
N ALA A 160 -2.51 -35.65 13.76
CA ALA A 160 -2.83 -35.33 12.38
C ALA A 160 -1.68 -35.69 11.40
N ALA A 161 -0.43 -35.47 11.82
CA ALA A 161 0.72 -35.80 11.01
C ALA A 161 0.87 -37.31 10.74
N LYS A 162 0.48 -38.17 11.68
CA LYS A 162 0.49 -39.64 11.52
C LYS A 162 -0.47 -40.10 10.42
N HIS A 163 -1.55 -39.41 10.20
CA HIS A 163 -2.61 -39.75 9.23
C HIS A 163 -2.58 -38.82 8.00
N SER A 164 -1.52 -38.02 7.87
CA SER A 164 -1.40 -37.05 6.79
C SER A 164 -1.19 -37.71 5.43
N ILE A 165 -1.84 -37.18 4.42
CA ILE A 165 -1.61 -37.49 3.00
C ILE A 165 -0.47 -36.66 2.40
N GLY A 166 0.22 -35.86 3.20
CA GLY A 166 1.32 -35.00 2.76
C GLY A 166 2.48 -35.78 2.13
N SER A 167 3.05 -35.21 1.09
CA SER A 167 4.15 -35.83 0.34
C SER A 167 5.49 -35.62 1.03
N VAL A 168 6.35 -36.64 1.00
CA VAL A 168 7.74 -36.54 1.48
C VAL A 168 8.62 -36.04 0.34
N MET A 169 8.89 -34.74 0.31
CA MET A 169 9.65 -34.07 -0.77
C MET A 169 10.77 -33.20 -0.18
N PRO A 170 12.03 -33.68 -0.10
CA PRO A 170 13.15 -32.93 0.49
C PRO A 170 13.38 -31.57 -0.15
N ALA A 171 13.24 -31.48 -1.48
CA ALA A 171 13.37 -30.21 -2.20
C ALA A 171 12.31 -29.18 -1.77
N LYS A 172 11.05 -29.61 -1.57
CA LYS A 172 9.97 -28.72 -1.09
C LYS A 172 10.14 -28.37 0.38
N SER A 173 10.67 -29.26 1.17
CA SER A 173 11.04 -28.98 2.56
C SER A 173 12.14 -27.92 2.66
N LEU A 174 13.13 -27.96 1.79
CA LEU A 174 14.18 -26.94 1.69
C LEU A 174 13.60 -25.60 1.23
N GLU A 175 12.76 -25.59 0.19
CA GLU A 175 12.06 -24.40 -0.32
C GLU A 175 11.22 -23.74 0.78
N LEU A 176 10.48 -24.52 1.58
CA LEU A 176 9.66 -24.01 2.68
C LEU A 176 10.50 -23.33 3.76
N ARG A 177 11.60 -23.97 4.19
CA ARG A 177 12.52 -23.37 5.17
C ARG A 177 13.10 -22.04 4.70
N HIS A 178 13.55 -21.99 3.45
CA HIS A 178 14.10 -20.75 2.87
C HIS A 178 13.03 -19.66 2.75
N THR A 179 11.83 -20.01 2.29
CA THR A 179 10.72 -19.05 2.18
C THR A 179 10.35 -18.45 3.54
N ILE A 180 10.30 -19.27 4.60
CA ILE A 180 10.01 -18.75 5.94
C ILE A 180 11.14 -17.84 6.47
N ARG A 181 12.42 -18.18 6.20
CA ARG A 181 13.53 -17.30 6.57
C ARG A 181 13.46 -15.95 5.89
N LEU A 182 13.15 -15.93 4.58
CA LEU A 182 12.95 -14.68 3.84
C LEU A 182 11.77 -13.86 4.39
N ILE A 183 10.68 -14.50 4.81
CA ILE A 183 9.57 -13.79 5.47
C ILE A 183 10.02 -13.13 6.76
N ARG A 184 10.81 -13.81 7.58
CA ARG A 184 11.34 -13.24 8.84
C ARG A 184 12.28 -12.06 8.60
N GLU A 185 13.12 -12.16 7.59
CA GLU A 185 13.99 -11.04 7.17
C GLU A 185 13.15 -9.84 6.72
N LEU A 186 12.16 -10.07 5.86
CA LEU A 186 11.24 -9.02 5.43
C LEU A 186 10.43 -8.41 6.58
N ASP A 187 10.07 -9.19 7.60
CA ASP A 187 9.41 -8.67 8.79
C ASP A 187 10.32 -7.66 9.52
N SER A 188 11.62 -8.00 9.69
CA SER A 188 12.62 -7.10 10.30
C SER A 188 12.85 -5.84 9.46
N GLU A 189 13.05 -5.97 8.13
CA GLU A 189 13.21 -4.82 7.24
C GLU A 189 11.98 -3.88 7.27
N ILE A 190 10.78 -4.46 7.36
CA ILE A 190 9.55 -3.66 7.44
C ILE A 190 9.47 -2.91 8.77
N GLU A 191 9.89 -3.51 9.89
CA GLU A 191 9.95 -2.85 11.19
C GLU A 191 10.94 -1.66 11.17
N ASP A 192 12.12 -1.82 10.59
CA ASP A 192 13.09 -0.75 10.43
C ASP A 192 12.55 0.42 9.58
N ILE A 193 11.91 0.10 8.46
CA ILE A 193 11.27 1.11 7.60
C ILE A 193 10.13 1.82 8.34
N GLU A 194 9.32 1.09 9.12
CA GLU A 194 8.22 1.67 9.90
C GLU A 194 8.73 2.61 10.98
N ALA A 195 9.83 2.28 11.66
CA ALA A 195 10.47 3.16 12.64
C ALA A 195 10.98 4.47 11.99
N ALA A 196 11.59 4.38 10.81
CA ALA A 196 12.02 5.57 10.06
C ALA A 196 10.83 6.44 9.62
N ILE A 197 9.73 5.82 9.17
CA ILE A 197 8.50 6.55 8.81
C ILE A 197 7.91 7.25 10.04
N GLU A 198 7.87 6.57 11.19
CA GLU A 198 7.30 7.10 12.43
C GLU A 198 8.06 8.32 12.92
N ALA A 199 9.40 8.29 12.90
CA ALA A 199 10.25 9.42 13.24
C ALA A 199 9.94 10.67 12.38
N ILE A 200 9.81 10.51 11.07
CA ILE A 200 9.44 11.63 10.17
C ILE A 200 8.02 12.13 10.46
N MET A 201 7.08 11.24 10.76
CA MET A 201 5.70 11.62 11.07
C MET A 201 5.59 12.39 12.39
N GLU A 202 6.42 12.07 13.38
CA GLU A 202 6.53 12.81 14.64
C GLU A 202 7.07 14.23 14.40
N GLU A 203 8.04 14.42 13.53
CA GLU A 203 8.54 15.74 13.15
C GLU A 203 7.50 16.58 12.39
N LEU A 204 6.74 15.95 11.50
CA LEU A 204 5.72 16.61 10.69
C LEU A 204 4.52 17.11 11.50
N GLN A 205 4.21 16.50 12.65
CA GLN A 205 3.07 16.82 13.52
C GLN A 205 1.74 17.01 12.77
N SER A 206 1.53 16.25 11.70
CA SER A 206 0.32 16.36 10.88
C SER A 206 -0.94 15.94 11.66
N PRO A 207 -2.05 16.69 11.56
CA PRO A 207 -3.30 16.34 12.20
C PRO A 207 -3.96 15.07 11.63
N ILE A 208 -3.50 14.52 10.51
CA ILE A 208 -4.11 13.38 9.82
C ILE A 208 -4.28 12.15 10.73
N THR A 209 -3.34 11.91 11.65
CA THR A 209 -3.37 10.77 12.57
C THR A 209 -4.42 10.89 13.66
N THR A 210 -5.03 12.07 13.84
CA THR A 210 -6.13 12.27 14.80
C THR A 210 -7.46 11.73 14.29
N ILE A 211 -7.57 11.38 13.01
CA ILE A 211 -8.78 10.75 12.45
C ILE A 211 -8.92 9.33 13.02
N PRO A 212 -10.06 8.97 13.66
CA PRO A 212 -10.28 7.63 14.18
C PRO A 212 -10.10 6.56 13.08
N GLY A 213 -9.25 5.57 13.33
CA GLY A 213 -8.90 4.52 12.35
C GLY A 213 -7.82 4.89 11.34
N MET A 214 -7.30 6.12 11.36
CA MET A 214 -6.16 6.52 10.55
C MET A 214 -4.84 6.19 11.27
N GLY A 215 -4.28 5.03 10.98
CA GLY A 215 -2.96 4.68 11.49
C GLY A 215 -1.84 5.47 10.81
N PHE A 216 -0.69 5.65 11.50
CA PHE A 216 0.45 6.42 10.99
C PHE A 216 0.92 5.93 9.60
N ARG A 217 0.89 4.63 9.32
CA ARG A 217 1.31 4.03 8.05
C ARG A 217 0.51 4.52 6.84
N MET A 218 -0.81 4.61 7.00
CA MET A 218 -1.67 5.11 5.91
C MET A 218 -1.63 6.63 5.85
N GLY A 219 -1.62 7.31 6.99
CA GLY A 219 -1.43 8.76 7.08
C GLY A 219 -0.14 9.20 6.39
N ALA A 220 0.99 8.59 6.74
CA ALA A 220 2.29 8.85 6.12
C ALA A 220 2.26 8.68 4.59
N MET A 221 1.68 7.59 4.09
CA MET A 221 1.59 7.34 2.65
C MET A 221 0.71 8.37 1.94
N ILE A 222 -0.39 8.80 2.56
CA ILE A 222 -1.26 9.85 2.02
C ILE A 222 -0.51 11.18 1.95
N LEU A 223 0.12 11.60 3.04
CA LEU A 223 0.91 12.84 3.11
C LEU A 223 2.05 12.84 2.10
N ALA A 224 2.83 11.76 2.05
CA ALA A 224 3.95 11.60 1.14
C ALA A 224 3.55 11.67 -0.34
N GLU A 225 2.44 11.06 -0.70
CA GLU A 225 1.96 11.05 -2.09
C GLU A 225 1.31 12.37 -2.51
N ILE A 226 0.63 13.07 -1.58
CA ILE A 226 0.06 14.38 -1.84
C ILE A 226 1.15 15.45 -1.85
N GLY A 227 2.08 15.38 -0.90
CA GLY A 227 3.08 16.41 -0.66
C GLY A 227 2.43 17.70 -0.14
N ASP A 228 2.67 18.81 -0.80
CA ASP A 228 2.09 20.09 -0.43
C ASP A 228 0.60 20.17 -0.85
N PHE A 229 -0.29 20.33 0.14
CA PHE A 229 -1.72 20.51 -0.08
C PHE A 229 -2.07 21.88 -0.71
N ALA A 230 -1.20 22.87 -0.58
CA ALA A 230 -1.41 24.20 -1.17
C ALA A 230 -1.37 24.17 -2.72
N ARG A 231 -0.70 23.17 -3.29
CA ARG A 231 -0.66 23.00 -4.75
C ARG A 231 -1.98 22.56 -5.36
N PHE A 232 -2.95 22.12 -4.55
CA PHE A 232 -4.27 21.71 -5.00
C PHE A 232 -5.32 22.76 -4.65
N ASP A 233 -6.04 23.26 -5.66
CA ASP A 233 -7.07 24.27 -5.47
C ASP A 233 -8.34 23.70 -4.81
N SER A 234 -8.52 22.37 -4.87
CA SER A 234 -9.68 21.69 -4.28
C SER A 234 -9.39 20.22 -3.95
N PRO A 235 -10.13 19.61 -3.00
CA PRO A 235 -10.01 18.20 -2.71
C PRO A 235 -10.35 17.28 -3.90
N ASP A 236 -11.17 17.74 -4.84
CA ASP A 236 -11.49 16.98 -6.04
C ASP A 236 -10.28 16.86 -6.99
N LYS A 237 -9.33 17.81 -6.96
CA LYS A 237 -8.04 17.71 -7.65
C LYS A 237 -7.15 16.61 -7.05
N ILE A 238 -7.20 16.41 -5.73
CA ILE A 238 -6.49 15.29 -5.07
C ILE A 238 -7.11 13.95 -5.50
N LEU A 239 -8.42 13.85 -5.58
CA LEU A 239 -9.09 12.65 -6.09
C LEU A 239 -8.72 12.33 -7.53
N ALA A 240 -8.64 13.34 -8.38
CA ALA A 240 -8.17 13.20 -9.76
C ALA A 240 -6.70 12.75 -9.80
N TYR A 241 -5.85 13.33 -8.94
CA TYR A 241 -4.44 12.94 -8.80
C TYR A 241 -4.26 11.51 -8.31
N ALA A 242 -5.16 11.01 -7.46
CA ALA A 242 -5.23 9.61 -7.06
C ALA A 242 -5.83 8.69 -8.14
N GLY A 243 -6.37 9.25 -9.23
CA GLY A 243 -7.10 8.49 -10.25
C GLY A 243 -8.41 7.89 -9.72
N MET A 244 -9.06 8.60 -8.81
CA MET A 244 -10.33 8.19 -8.17
C MET A 244 -11.54 9.00 -8.67
N SER A 245 -11.36 9.80 -9.70
CA SER A 245 -12.45 10.48 -10.38
C SER A 245 -13.14 9.54 -11.35
N PRO A 246 -14.49 9.61 -11.47
CA PRO A 246 -15.20 8.88 -12.51
C PRO A 246 -14.87 9.48 -13.88
N SER A 247 -14.77 8.62 -14.88
CA SER A 247 -14.72 9.07 -16.27
C SER A 247 -16.08 9.66 -16.66
N THR A 248 -16.07 10.87 -17.24
CA THR A 248 -17.26 11.49 -17.80
C THR A 248 -17.09 11.57 -19.31
N TYR A 249 -18.02 11.00 -20.04
CA TYR A 249 -18.07 11.12 -21.48
C TYR A 249 -19.48 11.58 -21.86
N GLN A 250 -19.58 12.83 -22.26
CA GLN A 250 -20.83 13.46 -22.72
C GLN A 250 -20.55 14.08 -24.08
N SER A 251 -21.30 13.70 -25.09
CA SER A 251 -21.21 14.29 -26.43
C SER A 251 -22.61 14.42 -26.99
N GLY A 252 -23.09 15.66 -27.08
CA GLY A 252 -24.43 15.98 -27.54
C GLY A 252 -25.51 15.34 -26.65
N GLN A 253 -26.40 14.53 -27.24
CA GLN A 253 -27.44 13.77 -26.50
C GLN A 253 -26.96 12.45 -25.93
N LEU A 254 -25.69 12.05 -26.16
CA LEU A 254 -25.13 10.82 -25.64
C LEU A 254 -24.62 11.04 -24.22
N ASP A 255 -25.37 10.58 -23.23
CA ASP A 255 -24.93 10.49 -21.84
C ASP A 255 -24.47 9.07 -21.55
N ASN A 256 -23.16 8.88 -21.32
CA ASN A 256 -22.64 7.55 -21.05
C ASN A 256 -22.97 7.13 -19.61
N CYS A 257 -23.98 6.29 -19.46
CA CYS A 257 -24.44 5.77 -18.18
C CYS A 257 -23.41 4.89 -17.44
N TYR A 258 -22.32 4.47 -18.11
CA TYR A 258 -21.30 3.57 -17.56
C TYR A 258 -20.00 4.33 -17.26
N SER A 259 -20.02 5.15 -16.22
CA SER A 259 -18.80 5.76 -15.72
C SER A 259 -17.95 4.74 -14.95
N HIS A 260 -16.66 4.67 -15.23
CA HIS A 260 -15.69 3.87 -14.47
C HIS A 260 -14.62 4.77 -13.87
N MET A 261 -13.99 4.30 -12.81
CA MET A 261 -12.89 5.04 -12.20
C MET A 261 -11.69 5.08 -13.16
N GLU A 262 -11.17 6.26 -13.47
CA GLU A 262 -10.11 6.42 -14.48
C GLU A 262 -8.81 5.70 -14.15
N LYS A 263 -8.46 5.57 -12.86
CA LYS A 263 -7.23 4.96 -12.35
C LYS A 263 -5.93 5.54 -12.93
N ARG A 264 -6.00 6.69 -13.58
CA ARG A 264 -4.85 7.47 -14.06
C ARG A 264 -4.37 8.34 -12.91
N GLY A 265 -3.21 8.05 -12.36
CA GLY A 265 -2.68 8.79 -11.22
C GLY A 265 -1.92 7.89 -10.25
N SER A 266 -1.59 8.40 -9.04
CA SER A 266 -0.83 7.63 -8.07
C SER A 266 -1.59 6.40 -7.58
N ARG A 267 -1.06 5.21 -7.92
CA ARG A 267 -1.58 3.94 -7.39
C ARG A 267 -1.40 3.82 -5.88
N TYR A 268 -0.34 4.43 -5.35
CA TYR A 268 -0.01 4.40 -3.94
C TYR A 268 -0.98 5.26 -3.13
N LEU A 269 -1.27 6.48 -3.61
CA LEU A 269 -2.27 7.35 -2.98
C LEU A 269 -3.66 6.69 -3.01
N ARG A 270 -4.06 6.13 -4.15
CA ARG A 270 -5.34 5.43 -4.28
C ARG A 270 -5.44 4.24 -3.32
N TYR A 271 -4.37 3.45 -3.20
CA TYR A 271 -4.29 2.33 -2.25
C TYR A 271 -4.42 2.82 -0.80
N ALA A 272 -3.66 3.85 -0.42
CA ALA A 272 -3.67 4.37 0.94
C ALA A 272 -5.05 4.95 1.31
N LEU A 273 -5.61 5.81 0.47
CA LEU A 273 -6.93 6.41 0.69
C LEU A 273 -8.04 5.35 0.81
N TYR A 274 -8.04 4.36 -0.09
CA TYR A 274 -9.06 3.33 -0.10
C TYR A 274 -9.00 2.42 1.13
N ASN A 275 -7.78 2.04 1.56
CA ASN A 275 -7.62 1.21 2.75
C ASN A 275 -7.84 2.00 4.04
N ALA A 276 -7.33 3.24 4.14
CA ALA A 276 -7.62 4.12 5.28
C ALA A 276 -9.12 4.30 5.48
N THR A 277 -9.87 4.53 4.39
CA THR A 277 -11.34 4.69 4.46
C THR A 277 -12.04 3.50 5.10
N LYS A 278 -11.57 2.26 4.87
CA LYS A 278 -12.16 1.06 5.50
C LYS A 278 -12.06 1.12 7.02
N TYR A 279 -10.88 1.50 7.52
CA TYR A 279 -10.66 1.61 8.95
C TYR A 279 -11.40 2.81 9.54
N VAL A 280 -11.39 3.96 8.87
CA VAL A 280 -12.14 5.14 9.30
C VAL A 280 -13.64 4.84 9.36
N CYS A 281 -14.21 4.14 8.38
CA CYS A 281 -15.61 3.73 8.43
C CYS A 281 -15.92 2.70 9.54
N HIS A 282 -14.90 2.04 10.09
CA HIS A 282 -15.07 1.11 11.21
C HIS A 282 -14.99 1.82 12.57
N TRP A 283 -14.14 2.84 12.68
CA TRP A 283 -13.83 3.50 13.96
C TRP A 283 -14.51 4.85 14.16
N ASP A 284 -15.03 5.49 13.11
CA ASP A 284 -15.74 6.77 13.18
C ASP A 284 -17.21 6.60 12.80
N GLU A 285 -18.09 6.98 13.70
CA GLU A 285 -19.53 6.81 13.54
C GLU A 285 -20.08 7.61 12.36
N SER A 286 -19.60 8.84 12.14
CA SER A 286 -20.08 9.69 11.03
C SER A 286 -19.75 9.11 9.66
N PHE A 287 -18.64 8.39 9.55
CA PHE A 287 -18.26 7.66 8.34
C PHE A 287 -18.99 6.33 8.23
N ALA A 288 -19.21 5.62 9.34
CA ALA A 288 -20.01 4.38 9.37
C ALA A 288 -21.45 4.62 8.88
N VAL A 289 -22.11 5.65 9.43
CA VAL A 289 -23.46 6.07 9.03
C VAL A 289 -23.49 6.50 7.55
N TYR A 290 -22.49 7.25 7.09
CA TYR A 290 -22.42 7.66 5.69
C TYR A 290 -22.24 6.46 4.74
N LEU A 291 -21.40 5.49 5.09
CA LEU A 291 -21.22 4.26 4.32
C LEU A 291 -22.52 3.44 4.28
N ALA A 292 -23.20 3.27 5.43
CA ALA A 292 -24.47 2.58 5.53
C ALA A 292 -25.56 3.24 4.67
N LYS A 293 -25.67 4.58 4.69
CA LYS A 293 -26.56 5.35 3.83
C LYS A 293 -26.31 5.04 2.35
N LYS A 294 -25.04 5.05 1.91
CA LYS A 294 -24.69 4.75 0.51
C LYS A 294 -24.97 3.30 0.12
N ARG A 295 -24.91 2.38 1.06
CA ARG A 295 -25.32 0.99 0.87
C ARG A 295 -26.85 0.85 0.74
N ALA A 296 -27.59 1.58 1.57
CA ALA A 296 -29.07 1.61 1.51
C ALA A 296 -29.61 2.21 0.19
N GLU A 297 -28.82 3.11 -0.46
CA GLU A 297 -29.09 3.60 -1.81
C GLU A 297 -28.90 2.52 -2.90
N GLY A 298 -28.68 1.25 -2.55
CA GLY A 298 -28.48 0.13 -3.49
C GLY A 298 -27.08 0.05 -4.11
N LYS A 299 -26.12 0.85 -3.65
CA LYS A 299 -24.75 0.84 -4.20
C LYS A 299 -23.97 -0.38 -3.74
N HIS A 300 -23.22 -1.00 -4.67
CA HIS A 300 -22.25 -2.03 -4.32
C HIS A 300 -21.24 -1.50 -3.29
N TYR A 301 -20.75 -2.36 -2.37
CA TYR A 301 -19.85 -1.98 -1.28
C TYR A 301 -18.66 -1.13 -1.75
N ASN A 302 -17.95 -1.53 -2.80
CA ASN A 302 -16.79 -0.79 -3.31
C ASN A 302 -17.15 0.60 -3.84
N VAL A 303 -18.34 0.77 -4.41
CA VAL A 303 -18.85 2.07 -4.87
C VAL A 303 -19.20 2.95 -3.67
N ALA A 304 -19.91 2.40 -2.67
CA ALA A 304 -20.24 3.10 -1.43
C ALA A 304 -18.97 3.55 -0.69
N LEU A 305 -17.94 2.68 -0.63
CA LEU A 305 -16.66 2.99 -0.04
C LEU A 305 -15.91 4.10 -0.82
N SER A 306 -16.02 4.15 -2.14
CA SER A 306 -15.45 5.24 -2.95
C SER A 306 -16.10 6.60 -2.63
N HIS A 307 -17.41 6.62 -2.34
CA HIS A 307 -18.08 7.83 -1.84
C HIS A 307 -17.57 8.25 -0.45
N ALA A 308 -17.35 7.28 0.47
CA ALA A 308 -16.75 7.55 1.76
C ALA A 308 -15.30 8.04 1.63
N THR A 309 -14.53 7.50 0.67
CA THR A 309 -13.19 7.99 0.37
C THR A 309 -13.20 9.45 -0.12
N LYS A 310 -14.18 9.84 -0.91
CA LYS A 310 -14.35 11.25 -1.30
C LYS A 310 -14.61 12.16 -0.08
N LYS A 311 -15.44 11.71 0.87
CA LYS A 311 -15.67 12.42 2.15
C LYS A 311 -14.35 12.51 2.92
N LEU A 312 -13.58 11.42 3.05
CA LEU A 312 -12.30 11.37 3.75
C LEU A 312 -11.28 12.34 3.16
N VAL A 313 -11.14 12.39 1.83
CA VAL A 313 -10.20 13.32 1.16
C VAL A 313 -10.57 14.77 1.46
N ARG A 314 -11.86 15.12 1.49
CA ARG A 314 -12.32 16.47 1.86
C ARG A 314 -11.99 16.81 3.30
N THR A 315 -12.17 15.85 4.22
CA THR A 315 -11.82 16.00 5.63
C THR A 315 -10.31 16.23 5.78
N ILE A 316 -9.48 15.37 5.19
CA ILE A 316 -8.01 15.50 5.25
C ILE A 316 -7.57 16.85 4.68
N TYR A 317 -8.11 17.26 3.52
CA TYR A 317 -7.77 18.52 2.89
C TYR A 317 -8.08 19.73 3.78
N ALA A 318 -9.24 19.73 4.43
CA ALA A 318 -9.61 20.80 5.36
C ALA A 318 -8.70 20.84 6.59
N MET A 319 -8.40 19.67 7.18
CA MET A 319 -7.53 19.53 8.35
C MET A 319 -6.11 20.00 8.05
N GLU A 320 -5.50 19.52 6.96
CA GLU A 320 -4.13 19.89 6.58
C GLU A 320 -3.99 21.37 6.22
N LYS A 321 -5.02 21.98 5.65
CA LYS A 321 -5.02 23.43 5.40
C LYS A 321 -5.23 24.30 6.63
N SER A 322 -6.00 23.82 7.60
CA SER A 322 -6.29 24.58 8.84
C SER A 322 -5.30 24.27 9.97
N GLY A 323 -4.56 23.16 9.89
CA GLY A 323 -3.73 22.65 10.99
C GLY A 323 -4.54 22.14 12.20
N GLN A 324 -5.86 22.00 12.06
CA GLN A 324 -6.74 21.61 13.18
C GLN A 324 -6.91 20.09 13.24
N PRO A 325 -6.93 19.51 14.46
CA PRO A 325 -7.22 18.10 14.65
C PRO A 325 -8.63 17.73 14.16
N TYR A 326 -8.85 16.44 13.93
CA TYR A 326 -10.15 15.94 13.53
C TYR A 326 -11.23 16.25 14.58
N GLN A 327 -12.35 16.75 14.11
CA GLN A 327 -13.55 16.94 14.91
C GLN A 327 -14.66 16.09 14.30
N SER A 328 -15.16 15.12 15.08
CA SER A 328 -16.32 14.33 14.66
C SER A 328 -17.52 15.25 14.52
N ALA A 329 -18.20 15.19 13.39
CA ALA A 329 -19.48 15.88 13.26
C ALA A 329 -20.48 15.18 14.20
N SER A 330 -20.88 15.89 15.26
CA SER A 330 -21.96 15.50 16.16
C SER A 330 -23.30 15.38 15.43
#